data_9538e13c6c66a3c203347969f87a4b55
#
_entry.id   9538e13c6c66a3c203347969f87a4b55
#
_cell.length_a   1.000
_cell.length_b   1.000
_cell.length_c   1.000
_cell.angle_alpha   90.00
_cell.angle_beta   90.00
_cell.angle_gamma   90.00
#
_symmetry.space_group_name_H-M   'P 1'
#
loop_
_entity.id
_entity.type
_entity.pdbx_description
1 polymer ?
#
loop_
_entity_poly.entity_id
_entity_poly.type
_entity_poly.pdbx_seq_one_letter_code
_entity_poly.pdbx_strand_id
1 'polypeptide(L)'
;MSDPGLVGVVGAGTMGSGIAHVFARSGFRVALCDVDTRFLERAMGQIRTNLGREASKGKLAVAEIELALERIVPTTERKDLARSAVVVEAAPERFEVKREIFRALDAILPEEAILASNTSSISITKLAAETRRADRVIGMHFFNPVPVMALVEVVRGMATSDATFAAVKELSERLGKTPVEVNDAPGFVSNRVLMPLINEAAFAVMEGVATVEAVDQVFKLGMAHPMGPLTLADFIGLDVCVDILRVLHEGIGDPKYRPCPLLVRMVDAGWLGRKAGRGFYRYEG
;
A
#
# COMPACT_ATOMS: atom_id res chain seq x y z
N MET A 1 3.57 -27.82 -12.56
CA MET A 1 2.88 -26.76 -11.81
C MET A 1 1.83 -26.18 -12.73
N SER A 2 0.56 -26.16 -12.34
CA SER A 2 -0.51 -25.51 -13.11
C SER A 2 -0.15 -24.04 -13.32
N ASP A 3 -0.45 -23.51 -14.52
CA ASP A 3 -0.29 -22.08 -14.82
C ASP A 3 -0.97 -21.25 -13.73
N PRO A 4 -0.25 -20.40 -13.01
CA PRO A 4 -0.83 -19.63 -11.90
C PRO A 4 -1.86 -18.57 -12.33
N GLY A 5 -2.12 -18.45 -13.63
CA GLY A 5 -3.08 -17.52 -14.20
C GLY A 5 -2.53 -16.09 -14.40
N LEU A 6 -3.33 -15.28 -15.10
CA LEU A 6 -3.04 -13.87 -15.33
C LEU A 6 -3.54 -13.05 -14.15
N VAL A 7 -2.69 -12.17 -13.63
CA VAL A 7 -3.02 -11.15 -12.62
C VAL A 7 -2.93 -9.77 -13.26
N GLY A 8 -3.94 -8.94 -13.05
CA GLY A 8 -3.90 -7.53 -13.43
C GLY A 8 -3.37 -6.67 -12.28
N VAL A 9 -2.59 -5.65 -12.62
CA VAL A 9 -2.22 -4.58 -11.68
C VAL A 9 -2.52 -3.25 -12.35
N VAL A 10 -3.33 -2.41 -11.72
CA VAL A 10 -3.69 -1.07 -12.23
C VAL A 10 -2.99 0.00 -11.42
N GLY A 11 -2.23 0.83 -12.10
CA GLY A 11 -1.32 1.81 -11.52
C GLY A 11 0.12 1.31 -11.49
N ALA A 12 1.03 1.98 -12.18
CA ALA A 12 2.45 1.66 -12.28
C ALA A 12 3.34 2.56 -11.39
N GLY A 13 2.75 3.16 -10.34
CA GLY A 13 3.46 3.91 -9.31
C GLY A 13 4.31 3.01 -8.41
N THR A 14 4.81 3.58 -7.30
CA THR A 14 5.67 2.85 -6.33
C THR A 14 5.04 1.56 -5.83
N MET A 15 3.75 1.60 -5.47
CA MET A 15 3.06 0.41 -4.96
C MET A 15 2.77 -0.60 -6.07
N GLY A 16 2.18 -0.15 -7.18
CA GLY A 16 1.83 -1.06 -8.28
C GLY A 16 3.03 -1.72 -8.93
N SER A 17 4.16 -1.01 -9.12
CA SER A 17 5.41 -1.61 -9.58
C SER A 17 5.92 -2.68 -8.60
N GLY A 18 5.85 -2.41 -7.28
CA GLY A 18 6.22 -3.37 -6.25
C GLY A 18 5.30 -4.59 -6.21
N ILE A 19 4.00 -4.40 -6.42
CA ILE A 19 3.00 -5.48 -6.49
C ILE A 19 3.26 -6.34 -7.73
N ALA A 20 3.41 -5.72 -8.92
CA ALA A 20 3.75 -6.43 -10.15
C ALA A 20 5.05 -7.24 -10.03
N HIS A 21 6.07 -6.65 -9.37
CA HIS A 21 7.33 -7.32 -9.06
C HIS A 21 7.12 -8.62 -8.27
N VAL A 22 6.42 -8.56 -7.14
CA VAL A 22 6.27 -9.76 -6.28
C VAL A 22 5.42 -10.83 -6.95
N PHE A 23 4.40 -10.47 -7.73
CA PHE A 23 3.64 -11.42 -8.52
C PHE A 23 4.52 -12.11 -9.58
N ALA A 24 5.26 -11.34 -10.36
CA ALA A 24 6.11 -11.87 -11.44
C ALA A 24 7.23 -12.76 -10.91
N ARG A 25 7.88 -12.34 -9.81
CA ARG A 25 8.89 -13.14 -9.10
C ARG A 25 8.33 -14.46 -8.59
N SER A 26 7.06 -14.47 -8.15
CA SER A 26 6.36 -15.67 -7.66
C SER A 26 5.78 -16.55 -8.79
N GLY A 27 6.12 -16.25 -10.06
CA GLY A 27 5.77 -17.07 -11.22
C GLY A 27 4.46 -16.70 -11.93
N PHE A 28 3.75 -15.66 -11.48
CA PHE A 28 2.51 -15.22 -12.13
C PHE A 28 2.80 -14.39 -13.39
N ARG A 29 1.93 -14.52 -14.39
CA ARG A 29 1.87 -13.58 -15.51
C ARG A 29 1.14 -12.32 -15.03
N VAL A 30 1.67 -11.14 -15.34
CA VAL A 30 1.15 -9.87 -14.88
C VAL A 30 0.86 -8.93 -16.05
N ALA A 31 -0.36 -8.44 -16.15
CA ALA A 31 -0.68 -7.29 -16.99
C ALA A 31 -0.59 -6.04 -16.12
N LEU A 32 0.47 -5.24 -16.32
CA LEU A 32 0.67 -3.98 -15.60
C LEU A 32 0.09 -2.83 -16.43
N CYS A 33 -1.02 -2.26 -15.95
CA CYS A 33 -1.77 -1.24 -16.66
C CYS A 33 -1.59 0.14 -16.01
N ASP A 34 -1.26 1.14 -16.80
CA ASP A 34 -1.30 2.56 -16.39
C ASP A 34 -1.76 3.43 -17.56
N VAL A 35 -2.18 4.65 -17.28
CA VAL A 35 -2.67 5.60 -18.30
C VAL A 35 -1.54 6.17 -19.18
N ASP A 36 -0.29 6.08 -18.76
CA ASP A 36 0.86 6.69 -19.43
C ASP A 36 2.04 5.71 -19.51
N THR A 37 2.58 5.52 -20.72
CA THR A 37 3.74 4.66 -21.00
C THR A 37 4.97 5.05 -20.17
N ARG A 38 5.15 6.33 -19.87
CA ARG A 38 6.28 6.82 -19.05
C ARG A 38 6.28 6.23 -17.62
N PHE A 39 5.09 6.01 -17.05
CA PHE A 39 4.98 5.33 -15.75
C PHE A 39 5.32 3.85 -15.86
N LEU A 40 4.88 3.20 -16.93
CA LEU A 40 5.18 1.79 -17.21
C LEU A 40 6.67 1.56 -17.41
N GLU A 41 7.33 2.38 -18.20
CA GLU A 41 8.79 2.31 -18.44
C GLU A 41 9.58 2.50 -17.14
N ARG A 42 9.20 3.49 -16.33
CA ARG A 42 9.81 3.73 -15.02
C ARG A 42 9.59 2.53 -14.07
N ALA A 43 8.40 1.98 -14.05
CA ALA A 43 8.07 0.81 -13.26
C ALA A 43 8.92 -0.40 -13.65
N MET A 44 9.05 -0.70 -14.95
CA MET A 44 9.89 -1.80 -15.45
C MET A 44 11.37 -1.60 -15.09
N GLY A 45 11.89 -0.39 -15.21
CA GLY A 45 13.25 -0.05 -14.78
C GLY A 45 13.46 -0.25 -13.27
N GLN A 46 12.49 0.18 -12.46
CA GLN A 46 12.52 0.01 -11.01
C GLN A 46 12.44 -1.47 -10.62
N ILE A 47 11.58 -2.25 -11.26
CA ILE A 47 11.45 -3.70 -11.03
C ILE A 47 12.76 -4.41 -11.36
N ARG A 48 13.37 -4.13 -12.52
CA ARG A 48 14.67 -4.69 -12.91
C ARG A 48 15.76 -4.38 -11.88
N THR A 49 15.83 -3.13 -11.42
CA THR A 49 16.78 -2.69 -10.39
C THR A 49 16.57 -3.45 -9.07
N ASN A 50 15.32 -3.63 -8.64
CA ASN A 50 15.00 -4.32 -7.39
C ASN A 50 15.29 -5.82 -7.48
N LEU A 51 14.97 -6.50 -8.60
CA LEU A 51 15.35 -7.89 -8.85
C LEU A 51 16.87 -8.08 -8.80
N GLY A 52 17.62 -7.16 -9.43
CA GLY A 52 19.09 -7.16 -9.35
C GLY A 52 19.62 -7.03 -7.92
N ARG A 53 19.01 -6.18 -7.08
CA ARG A 53 19.34 -6.07 -5.65
C ARG A 53 19.00 -7.33 -4.85
N GLU A 54 17.92 -8.02 -5.21
CA GLU A 54 17.58 -9.32 -4.59
C GLU A 54 18.58 -10.39 -4.97
N ALA A 55 18.98 -10.44 -6.24
CA ALA A 55 19.99 -11.37 -6.73
C ALA A 55 21.36 -11.11 -6.08
N SER A 56 21.78 -9.85 -5.94
CA SER A 56 23.05 -9.51 -5.25
C SER A 56 23.07 -9.90 -3.76
N LYS A 57 21.90 -10.07 -3.15
CA LYS A 57 21.74 -10.54 -1.76
C LYS A 57 21.48 -12.06 -1.66
N GLY A 58 21.59 -12.79 -2.76
CA GLY A 58 21.35 -14.24 -2.80
C GLY A 58 19.88 -14.67 -2.59
N LYS A 59 18.93 -13.73 -2.73
CA LYS A 59 17.49 -14.01 -2.55
C LYS A 59 16.80 -14.49 -3.83
N LEU A 60 17.46 -14.32 -4.99
CA LEU A 60 16.98 -14.69 -6.31
C LEU A 60 18.18 -15.16 -7.14
N ALA A 61 18.01 -16.17 -7.97
CA ALA A 61 19.03 -16.54 -8.94
C ALA A 61 19.09 -15.51 -10.08
N VAL A 62 20.27 -15.19 -10.57
CA VAL A 62 20.45 -14.18 -11.65
C VAL A 62 19.61 -14.53 -12.89
N ALA A 63 19.55 -15.82 -13.23
CA ALA A 63 18.74 -16.30 -14.36
C ALA A 63 17.23 -16.07 -14.21
N GLU A 64 16.73 -15.91 -12.97
CA GLU A 64 15.32 -15.65 -12.71
C GLU A 64 14.92 -14.18 -12.94
N ILE A 65 15.89 -13.26 -13.07
CA ILE A 65 15.60 -11.83 -13.29
C ILE A 65 14.84 -11.65 -14.62
N GLU A 66 15.41 -12.14 -15.72
CA GLU A 66 14.79 -11.99 -17.03
C GLU A 66 13.47 -12.77 -17.12
N LEU A 67 13.40 -13.97 -16.56
CA LEU A 67 12.16 -14.74 -16.47
C LEU A 67 11.04 -13.99 -15.74
N ALA A 68 11.37 -13.30 -14.64
CA ALA A 68 10.39 -12.49 -13.92
C ALA A 68 9.95 -11.27 -14.75
N LEU A 69 10.87 -10.61 -15.44
CA LEU A 69 10.54 -9.46 -16.31
C LEU A 69 9.69 -9.86 -17.50
N GLU A 70 9.96 -11.00 -18.14
CA GLU A 70 9.17 -11.54 -19.27
C GLU A 70 7.72 -11.86 -18.89
N ARG A 71 7.46 -12.14 -17.60
CA ARG A 71 6.09 -12.36 -17.10
C ARG A 71 5.28 -11.08 -17.00
N ILE A 72 5.89 -9.90 -17.05
CA ILE A 72 5.19 -8.62 -16.94
C ILE A 72 4.93 -8.05 -18.32
N VAL A 73 3.67 -7.86 -18.67
CA VAL A 73 3.24 -7.20 -19.90
C VAL A 73 2.71 -5.80 -19.54
N PRO A 74 3.49 -4.74 -19.82
CA PRO A 74 3.01 -3.37 -19.62
C PRO A 74 1.98 -3.01 -20.71
N THR A 75 0.91 -2.33 -20.31
CA THR A 75 -0.16 -1.89 -21.24
C THR A 75 -0.80 -0.60 -20.79
N THR A 76 -1.27 0.21 -21.75
CA THR A 76 -2.15 1.35 -21.45
C THR A 76 -3.64 1.03 -21.64
N GLU A 77 -3.96 -0.19 -22.05
CA GLU A 77 -5.29 -0.63 -22.39
C GLU A 77 -5.91 -1.52 -21.32
N ARG A 78 -6.94 -1.04 -20.62
CA ARG A 78 -7.63 -1.84 -19.58
C ARG A 78 -8.21 -3.15 -20.11
N LYS A 79 -8.57 -3.22 -21.41
CA LYS A 79 -9.09 -4.47 -22.03
C LYS A 79 -8.11 -5.65 -21.95
N ASP A 80 -6.81 -5.38 -21.84
CA ASP A 80 -5.79 -6.43 -21.73
C ASP A 80 -5.83 -7.17 -20.39
N LEU A 81 -6.56 -6.60 -19.40
CA LEU A 81 -6.83 -7.25 -18.12
C LEU A 81 -8.05 -8.20 -18.16
N ALA A 82 -8.79 -8.25 -19.27
CA ALA A 82 -10.07 -8.97 -19.36
C ALA A 82 -10.00 -10.49 -19.05
N ARG A 83 -8.81 -11.08 -19.01
CA ARG A 83 -8.59 -12.49 -18.66
C ARG A 83 -7.98 -12.67 -17.26
N SER A 84 -7.87 -11.61 -16.47
CA SER A 84 -7.29 -11.70 -15.14
C SER A 84 -8.25 -12.38 -14.18
N ALA A 85 -7.74 -13.33 -13.41
CA ALA A 85 -8.48 -13.95 -12.31
C ALA A 85 -8.56 -13.04 -11.08
N VAL A 86 -7.53 -12.21 -10.88
CA VAL A 86 -7.46 -11.19 -9.84
C VAL A 86 -6.89 -9.91 -10.43
N VAL A 87 -7.47 -8.78 -10.09
CA VAL A 87 -6.89 -7.46 -10.41
C VAL A 87 -6.66 -6.70 -9.11
N VAL A 88 -5.43 -6.23 -8.93
CA VAL A 88 -5.05 -5.36 -7.80
C VAL A 88 -4.94 -3.92 -8.28
N GLU A 89 -5.80 -3.06 -7.78
CA GLU A 89 -5.79 -1.64 -8.05
C GLU A 89 -4.83 -0.93 -7.08
N ALA A 90 -3.89 -0.16 -7.59
CA ALA A 90 -2.88 0.64 -6.89
C ALA A 90 -2.72 2.05 -7.49
N ALA A 91 -3.82 2.63 -7.97
CA ALA A 91 -3.93 3.98 -8.51
C ALA A 91 -3.89 5.05 -7.38
N PRO A 92 -3.85 6.36 -7.70
CA PRO A 92 -3.86 7.42 -6.69
C PRO A 92 -4.99 7.29 -5.67
N GLU A 93 -4.70 7.66 -4.41
CA GLU A 93 -5.59 7.49 -3.25
C GLU A 93 -6.72 8.53 -3.28
N ARG A 94 -7.59 8.42 -4.29
CA ARG A 94 -8.76 9.26 -4.52
C ARG A 94 -9.94 8.37 -4.86
N PHE A 95 -11.04 8.50 -4.11
CA PHE A 95 -12.22 7.66 -4.28
C PHE A 95 -12.77 7.69 -5.70
N GLU A 96 -12.90 8.88 -6.32
CA GLU A 96 -13.43 9.05 -7.66
C GLU A 96 -12.61 8.28 -8.71
N VAL A 97 -11.27 8.33 -8.59
CA VAL A 97 -10.37 7.61 -9.49
C VAL A 97 -10.55 6.11 -9.34
N LYS A 98 -10.55 5.61 -8.09
CA LYS A 98 -10.72 4.18 -7.82
C LYS A 98 -12.11 3.70 -8.23
N ARG A 99 -13.16 4.47 -7.98
CA ARG A 99 -14.53 4.19 -8.43
C ARG A 99 -14.61 3.98 -9.94
N GLU A 100 -14.02 4.88 -10.72
CA GLU A 100 -14.01 4.77 -12.19
C GLU A 100 -13.25 3.51 -12.66
N ILE A 101 -12.14 3.20 -12.01
CA ILE A 101 -11.37 1.98 -12.30
C ILE A 101 -12.20 0.74 -11.98
N PHE A 102 -12.83 0.67 -10.79
CA PHE A 102 -13.64 -0.47 -10.37
C PHE A 102 -14.83 -0.70 -11.30
N ARG A 103 -15.56 0.36 -11.68
CA ARG A 103 -16.66 0.26 -12.66
C ARG A 103 -16.19 -0.24 -14.02
N ALA A 104 -15.06 0.28 -14.52
CA ALA A 104 -14.52 -0.14 -15.81
C ALA A 104 -14.03 -1.60 -15.77
N LEU A 105 -13.40 -2.03 -14.70
CA LEU A 105 -12.96 -3.41 -14.51
C LEU A 105 -14.14 -4.36 -14.35
N ASP A 106 -15.18 -3.97 -13.60
CA ASP A 106 -16.39 -4.77 -13.44
C ASP A 106 -17.10 -5.08 -14.77
N ALA A 107 -16.98 -4.17 -15.74
CA ALA A 107 -17.59 -4.34 -17.06
C ALA A 107 -16.83 -5.31 -17.99
N ILE A 108 -15.52 -5.50 -17.78
CA ILE A 108 -14.66 -6.26 -18.73
C ILE A 108 -14.15 -7.60 -18.17
N LEU A 109 -14.09 -7.74 -16.86
CA LEU A 109 -13.55 -8.94 -16.21
C LEU A 109 -14.58 -10.06 -16.16
N PRO A 110 -14.14 -11.35 -16.17
CA PRO A 110 -15.01 -12.49 -15.90
C PRO A 110 -15.78 -12.32 -14.59
N GLU A 111 -16.96 -12.90 -14.48
CA GLU A 111 -17.80 -12.77 -13.29
C GLU A 111 -17.11 -13.29 -12.02
N GLU A 112 -16.28 -14.33 -12.18
CA GLU A 112 -15.53 -14.95 -11.08
C GLU A 112 -14.31 -14.16 -10.63
N ALA A 113 -13.87 -13.15 -11.39
CA ALA A 113 -12.65 -12.41 -11.10
C ALA A 113 -12.80 -11.58 -9.82
N ILE A 114 -11.73 -11.58 -9.03
CA ILE A 114 -11.62 -10.79 -7.79
C ILE A 114 -11.07 -9.41 -8.12
N LEU A 115 -11.71 -8.38 -7.57
CA LEU A 115 -11.22 -7.01 -7.57
C LEU A 115 -10.65 -6.67 -6.21
N ALA A 116 -9.35 -6.42 -6.16
CA ALA A 116 -8.65 -6.02 -4.95
C ALA A 116 -8.19 -4.55 -5.04
N SER A 117 -8.23 -3.81 -3.93
CA SER A 117 -7.61 -2.48 -3.84
C SER A 117 -6.44 -2.49 -2.87
N ASN A 118 -5.35 -1.84 -3.26
CA ASN A 118 -4.22 -1.55 -2.37
C ASN A 118 -4.40 -0.23 -1.59
N THR A 119 -5.62 0.27 -1.49
CA THR A 119 -5.91 1.47 -0.70
C THR A 119 -5.44 1.31 0.74
N SER A 120 -5.01 2.41 1.35
CA SER A 120 -4.64 2.48 2.77
C SER A 120 -5.74 3.08 3.65
N SER A 121 -6.77 3.69 3.04
CA SER A 121 -7.73 4.51 3.79
C SER A 121 -9.15 4.51 3.21
N ILE A 122 -9.33 4.20 1.93
CA ILE A 122 -10.64 4.21 1.28
C ILE A 122 -11.38 2.92 1.63
N SER A 123 -12.65 3.06 2.02
CA SER A 123 -13.50 1.94 2.38
C SER A 123 -13.66 0.95 1.23
N ILE A 124 -13.35 -0.31 1.49
CA ILE A 124 -13.54 -1.44 0.58
C ILE A 124 -15.04 -1.65 0.31
N THR A 125 -15.89 -1.45 1.32
CA THR A 125 -17.34 -1.51 1.18
C THR A 125 -17.87 -0.47 0.19
N LYS A 126 -17.35 0.77 0.23
CA LYS A 126 -17.71 1.80 -0.73
C LYS A 126 -17.28 1.46 -2.16
N LEU A 127 -16.08 0.89 -2.33
CA LEU A 127 -15.61 0.44 -3.65
C LEU A 127 -16.43 -0.74 -4.16
N ALA A 128 -16.78 -1.69 -3.29
CA ALA A 128 -17.62 -2.83 -3.63
C ALA A 128 -19.01 -2.42 -4.15
N ALA A 129 -19.61 -1.39 -3.55
CA ALA A 129 -20.90 -0.85 -3.97
C ALA A 129 -20.91 -0.25 -5.40
N GLU A 130 -19.74 0.01 -5.96
CA GLU A 130 -19.58 0.51 -7.32
C GLU A 130 -19.54 -0.61 -8.39
N THR A 131 -19.68 -1.88 -7.97
CA THR A 131 -19.57 -3.07 -8.81
C THR A 131 -20.80 -3.98 -8.66
N ARG A 132 -20.99 -4.90 -9.61
CA ARG A 132 -22.02 -5.95 -9.55
C ARG A 132 -21.54 -7.20 -8.82
N ARG A 133 -20.27 -7.23 -8.36
CA ARG A 133 -19.60 -8.35 -7.69
C ARG A 133 -19.09 -7.97 -6.30
N ALA A 134 -19.93 -7.33 -5.50
CA ALA A 134 -19.54 -6.82 -4.18
C ALA A 134 -18.95 -7.90 -3.25
N ASP A 135 -19.35 -9.15 -3.41
CA ASP A 135 -18.84 -10.32 -2.69
C ASP A 135 -17.42 -10.73 -3.12
N ARG A 136 -16.95 -10.24 -4.30
CA ARG A 136 -15.61 -10.47 -4.86
C ARG A 136 -14.71 -9.25 -4.82
N VAL A 137 -15.09 -8.24 -4.05
CA VAL A 137 -14.26 -7.06 -3.78
C VAL A 137 -13.60 -7.20 -2.42
N ILE A 138 -12.28 -6.91 -2.36
CA ILE A 138 -11.47 -7.07 -1.15
C ILE A 138 -10.33 -6.06 -1.12
N GLY A 139 -9.80 -5.73 0.06
CA GLY A 139 -8.55 -4.99 0.18
C GLY A 139 -7.35 -5.92 0.21
N MET A 140 -6.31 -5.59 -0.55
CA MET A 140 -4.96 -6.17 -0.45
C MET A 140 -3.98 -5.04 -0.16
N HIS A 141 -3.92 -4.64 1.10
CA HIS A 141 -3.06 -3.54 1.53
C HIS A 141 -1.63 -4.02 1.75
N PHE A 142 -0.78 -3.76 0.78
CA PHE A 142 0.66 -4.02 0.83
C PHE A 142 1.39 -2.86 1.49
N PHE A 143 2.56 -3.15 2.06
CA PHE A 143 3.42 -2.17 2.71
C PHE A 143 4.66 -1.86 1.88
N ASN A 144 5.06 -0.57 1.87
CA ASN A 144 6.25 -0.11 1.14
C ASN A 144 7.53 -0.35 1.94
N PRO A 145 8.60 -0.93 1.35
CA PRO A 145 8.72 -1.47 -0.02
C PRO A 145 8.08 -2.86 -0.16
N VAL A 146 7.19 -3.03 -1.16
CA VAL A 146 6.43 -4.28 -1.34
C VAL A 146 7.30 -5.54 -1.42
N PRO A 147 8.45 -5.57 -2.11
CA PRO A 147 9.29 -6.77 -2.15
C PRO A 147 9.92 -7.14 -0.80
N VAL A 148 10.00 -6.20 0.13
CA VAL A 148 10.68 -6.36 1.43
C VAL A 148 9.72 -6.67 2.57
N MET A 149 8.61 -5.95 2.63
CA MET A 149 7.64 -6.07 3.71
C MET A 149 6.86 -7.37 3.61
N ALA A 150 6.83 -8.13 4.69
CA ALA A 150 6.18 -9.44 4.71
C ALA A 150 4.66 -9.38 4.82
N LEU A 151 4.11 -8.31 5.40
CA LEU A 151 2.69 -8.19 5.72
C LEU A 151 1.84 -7.79 4.51
N VAL A 152 0.65 -8.40 4.41
CA VAL A 152 -0.50 -7.90 3.65
C VAL A 152 -1.71 -7.88 4.58
N GLU A 153 -2.30 -6.71 4.81
CA GLU A 153 -3.64 -6.64 5.40
C GLU A 153 -4.66 -7.03 4.33
N VAL A 154 -5.36 -8.14 4.58
CA VAL A 154 -6.45 -8.62 3.73
C VAL A 154 -7.75 -8.09 4.30
N VAL A 155 -8.27 -7.02 3.68
CA VAL A 155 -9.35 -6.21 4.26
C VAL A 155 -10.70 -6.64 3.68
N ARG A 156 -11.57 -7.14 4.54
CA ARG A 156 -12.93 -7.54 4.18
C ARG A 156 -13.88 -6.36 4.24
N GLY A 157 -14.47 -6.01 3.09
CA GLY A 157 -15.65 -5.15 3.05
C GLY A 157 -16.90 -5.89 3.57
N MET A 158 -17.97 -5.16 3.77
CA MET A 158 -19.22 -5.70 4.34
C MET A 158 -19.79 -6.89 3.55
N ALA A 159 -19.63 -6.89 2.22
CA ALA A 159 -20.15 -7.94 1.33
C ALA A 159 -19.11 -8.99 0.93
N THR A 160 -17.83 -8.81 1.27
CA THR A 160 -16.74 -9.73 0.87
C THR A 160 -17.02 -11.15 1.35
N SER A 161 -17.09 -12.11 0.44
CA SER A 161 -17.38 -13.51 0.77
C SER A 161 -16.17 -14.21 1.41
N ASP A 162 -16.44 -15.29 2.16
CA ASP A 162 -15.38 -16.14 2.73
C ASP A 162 -14.54 -16.80 1.64
N ALA A 163 -15.13 -17.14 0.50
CA ALA A 163 -14.43 -17.70 -0.64
C ALA A 163 -13.43 -16.70 -1.24
N THR A 164 -13.81 -15.42 -1.37
CA THR A 164 -12.93 -14.35 -1.84
C THR A 164 -11.78 -14.11 -0.85
N PHE A 165 -12.07 -14.08 0.43
CA PHE A 165 -11.04 -13.95 1.47
C PHE A 165 -10.05 -15.11 1.43
N ALA A 166 -10.56 -16.37 1.39
CA ALA A 166 -9.71 -17.57 1.34
C ALA A 166 -8.79 -17.58 0.11
N ALA A 167 -9.32 -17.22 -1.06
CA ALA A 167 -8.54 -17.16 -2.30
C ALA A 167 -7.43 -16.10 -2.23
N VAL A 168 -7.72 -14.90 -1.69
CA VAL A 168 -6.72 -13.82 -1.56
C VAL A 168 -5.71 -14.11 -0.45
N LYS A 169 -6.12 -14.78 0.62
CA LYS A 169 -5.21 -15.28 1.66
C LYS A 169 -4.19 -16.24 1.05
N GLU A 170 -4.65 -17.30 0.37
CA GLU A 170 -3.79 -18.26 -0.31
C GLU A 170 -2.86 -17.57 -1.32
N LEU A 171 -3.41 -16.66 -2.12
CA LEU A 171 -2.63 -15.88 -3.08
C LEU A 171 -1.51 -15.10 -2.39
N SER A 172 -1.79 -14.44 -1.27
CA SER A 172 -0.79 -13.70 -0.49
C SER A 172 0.31 -14.62 0.06
N GLU A 173 -0.05 -15.79 0.55
CA GLU A 173 0.91 -16.81 1.01
C GLU A 173 1.82 -17.30 -0.13
N ARG A 174 1.27 -17.51 -1.33
CA ARG A 174 2.04 -17.86 -2.55
C ARG A 174 3.02 -16.76 -2.96
N LEU A 175 2.74 -15.50 -2.65
CA LEU A 175 3.67 -14.38 -2.85
C LEU A 175 4.78 -14.32 -1.78
N GLY A 176 4.80 -15.26 -0.82
CA GLY A 176 5.70 -15.26 0.32
C GLY A 176 5.36 -14.16 1.34
N LYS A 177 4.09 -13.73 1.39
CA LYS A 177 3.59 -12.75 2.33
C LYS A 177 2.84 -13.43 3.48
N THR A 178 2.70 -12.71 4.58
CA THR A 178 1.87 -13.09 5.71
C THR A 178 0.56 -12.31 5.62
N PRO A 179 -0.54 -12.94 5.18
CA PRO A 179 -1.85 -12.28 5.18
C PRO A 179 -2.41 -12.18 6.59
N VAL A 180 -2.91 -11.00 6.94
CA VAL A 180 -3.65 -10.76 8.19
C VAL A 180 -5.05 -10.29 7.84
N GLU A 181 -6.06 -10.98 8.35
CA GLU A 181 -7.46 -10.61 8.17
C GLU A 181 -7.78 -9.36 8.95
N VAL A 182 -8.41 -8.40 8.25
CA VAL A 182 -8.83 -7.12 8.82
C VAL A 182 -10.22 -6.77 8.30
N ASN A 183 -11.07 -6.18 9.13
CA ASN A 183 -12.35 -5.65 8.70
C ASN A 183 -12.20 -4.23 8.15
N ASP A 184 -13.06 -3.88 7.19
CA ASP A 184 -13.12 -2.54 6.60
C ASP A 184 -13.52 -1.50 7.65
N ALA A 185 -12.56 -0.69 8.04
CA ALA A 185 -12.72 0.43 8.97
C ALA A 185 -11.71 1.53 8.59
N PRO A 186 -11.96 2.80 8.93
CA PRO A 186 -11.02 3.88 8.65
C PRO A 186 -9.60 3.58 9.17
N GLY A 187 -8.62 3.57 8.25
CA GLY A 187 -7.21 3.30 8.55
C GLY A 187 -6.86 1.83 8.83
N PHE A 188 -7.81 0.91 8.65
CA PHE A 188 -7.65 -0.53 8.92
C PHE A 188 -7.06 -0.78 10.32
N VAL A 189 -6.10 -1.68 10.49
CA VAL A 189 -5.41 -1.85 11.78
C VAL A 189 -4.14 -0.99 11.83
N SER A 190 -3.32 -1.05 10.79
CA SER A 190 -2.00 -0.41 10.79
C SER A 190 -2.08 1.09 11.05
N ASN A 191 -2.82 1.82 10.23
CA ASN A 191 -2.93 3.28 10.37
C ASN A 191 -3.74 3.69 11.60
N ARG A 192 -4.78 2.92 11.94
CA ARG A 192 -5.62 3.20 13.10
C ARG A 192 -4.85 3.15 14.42
N VAL A 193 -3.81 2.31 14.51
CA VAL A 193 -2.97 2.20 15.71
C VAL A 193 -1.74 3.09 15.61
N LEU A 194 -1.07 3.10 14.47
CA LEU A 194 0.19 3.83 14.29
C LEU A 194 0.00 5.35 14.29
N MET A 195 -1.03 5.87 13.63
CA MET A 195 -1.19 7.31 13.52
C MET A 195 -1.49 7.99 14.86
N PRO A 196 -2.37 7.47 15.75
CA PRO A 196 -2.49 7.99 17.11
C PRO A 196 -1.20 7.93 17.93
N LEU A 197 -0.37 6.89 17.76
CA LEU A 197 0.92 6.80 18.42
C LEU A 197 1.85 7.95 18.01
N ILE A 198 1.98 8.21 16.70
CA ILE A 198 2.77 9.31 16.15
C ILE A 198 2.18 10.64 16.59
N ASN A 199 0.88 10.78 16.54
CA ASN A 199 0.16 11.99 16.89
C ASN A 199 0.38 12.37 18.37
N GLU A 200 0.28 11.37 19.25
CA GLU A 200 0.52 11.58 20.70
C GLU A 200 1.98 11.92 20.99
N ALA A 201 2.93 11.29 20.29
CA ALA A 201 4.34 11.65 20.36
C ALA A 201 4.57 13.12 19.96
N ALA A 202 3.87 13.61 18.92
CA ALA A 202 3.93 15.00 18.51
C ALA A 202 3.27 15.95 19.53
N PHE A 203 2.18 15.57 20.19
CA PHE A 203 1.57 16.31 21.30
C PHE A 203 2.53 16.40 22.48
N ALA A 204 3.18 15.31 22.87
CA ALA A 204 4.16 15.31 23.97
C ALA A 204 5.31 16.31 23.72
N VAL A 205 5.79 16.43 22.48
CA VAL A 205 6.79 17.44 22.11
C VAL A 205 6.18 18.85 22.15
N MET A 206 4.99 19.05 21.59
CA MET A 206 4.32 20.34 21.54
C MET A 206 4.02 20.89 22.95
N GLU A 207 3.67 20.02 23.89
CA GLU A 207 3.33 20.35 25.28
C GLU A 207 4.57 20.45 26.19
N GLY A 208 5.77 20.19 25.65
CA GLY A 208 7.02 20.30 26.38
C GLY A 208 7.28 19.17 27.38
N VAL A 209 6.61 18.02 27.23
CA VAL A 209 6.86 16.83 28.05
C VAL A 209 8.27 16.32 27.85
N ALA A 210 8.76 16.31 26.60
CA ALA A 210 10.13 15.89 26.26
C ALA A 210 10.58 16.50 24.93
N THR A 211 11.90 16.43 24.66
CA THR A 211 12.44 16.78 23.34
C THR A 211 12.14 15.67 22.33
N VAL A 212 12.29 15.98 21.05
CA VAL A 212 12.10 15.01 19.93
C VAL A 212 12.99 13.78 20.14
N GLU A 213 14.25 13.99 20.47
CA GLU A 213 15.23 12.93 20.69
C GLU A 213 14.87 12.07 21.90
N ALA A 214 14.40 12.68 22.98
CA ALA A 214 14.02 11.96 24.19
C ALA A 214 12.79 11.07 23.95
N VAL A 215 11.76 11.56 23.24
CA VAL A 215 10.60 10.76 22.86
C VAL A 215 11.05 9.53 22.09
N ASP A 216 11.85 9.70 21.04
CA ASP A 216 12.31 8.59 20.19
C ASP A 216 13.21 7.61 20.97
N GLN A 217 14.07 8.09 21.87
CA GLN A 217 14.89 7.22 22.72
C GLN A 217 14.07 6.37 23.67
N VAL A 218 13.03 6.92 24.30
CA VAL A 218 12.13 6.16 25.18
C VAL A 218 11.50 4.99 24.42
N PHE A 219 11.01 5.22 23.22
CA PHE A 219 10.42 4.15 22.42
C PHE A 219 11.45 3.12 21.96
N LYS A 220 12.64 3.53 21.55
CA LYS A 220 13.69 2.61 21.11
C LYS A 220 14.23 1.77 22.25
N LEU A 221 14.54 2.39 23.40
CA LEU A 221 15.26 1.73 24.49
C LEU A 221 14.31 1.13 25.53
N GLY A 222 13.19 1.78 25.80
CA GLY A 222 12.23 1.33 26.80
C GLY A 222 11.18 0.36 26.26
N MET A 223 10.81 0.48 24.98
CA MET A 223 9.75 -0.32 24.35
C MET A 223 10.27 -1.22 23.22
N ALA A 224 11.58 -1.27 23.00
CA ALA A 224 12.25 -2.08 21.97
C ALA A 224 11.73 -1.83 20.54
N HIS A 225 11.26 -0.60 20.23
CA HIS A 225 10.90 -0.26 18.88
C HIS A 225 12.18 -0.12 18.02
N PRO A 226 12.18 -0.61 16.78
CA PRO A 226 13.34 -0.49 15.90
C PRO A 226 13.63 0.96 15.51
N MET A 227 12.61 1.82 15.57
CA MET A 227 12.64 3.25 15.23
C MET A 227 11.71 4.01 16.18
N GLY A 228 12.12 5.21 16.59
CA GLY A 228 11.25 6.07 17.38
C GLY A 228 10.07 6.61 16.54
N PRO A 229 8.95 7.00 17.19
CA PRO A 229 7.74 7.40 16.49
C PRO A 229 7.91 8.67 15.64
N LEU A 230 8.75 9.60 16.06
CA LEU A 230 8.97 10.86 15.34
C LEU A 230 9.95 10.69 14.16
N THR A 231 10.98 9.83 14.32
CA THR A 231 11.81 9.38 13.20
C THR A 231 10.96 8.62 12.17
N LEU A 232 10.02 7.78 12.61
CA LEU A 232 9.11 7.05 11.72
C LEU A 232 8.16 8.00 10.99
N ALA A 233 7.64 9.02 11.67
CA ALA A 233 6.82 10.07 11.05
C ALA A 233 7.56 10.78 9.92
N ASP A 234 8.83 11.16 10.14
CA ASP A 234 9.68 11.78 9.13
C ASP A 234 9.97 10.84 7.95
N PHE A 235 10.07 9.54 8.21
CA PHE A 235 10.27 8.53 7.16
C PHE A 235 9.02 8.32 6.30
N ILE A 236 7.82 8.30 6.91
CA ILE A 236 6.53 8.20 6.23
C ILE A 236 6.26 9.48 5.43
N GLY A 237 6.55 10.61 6.01
CA GLY A 237 6.21 11.96 5.56
C GLY A 237 5.10 12.56 6.42
N LEU A 238 5.36 13.76 6.95
CA LEU A 238 4.44 14.41 7.89
C LEU A 238 3.11 14.81 7.24
N ASP A 239 3.12 15.18 5.96
CA ASP A 239 1.91 15.41 5.16
C ASP A 239 1.05 14.14 5.07
N VAL A 240 1.66 12.98 4.80
CA VAL A 240 0.96 11.69 4.77
C VAL A 240 0.37 11.36 6.15
N CYS A 241 1.12 11.59 7.23
CA CYS A 241 0.63 11.37 8.59
C CYS A 241 -0.59 12.25 8.91
N VAL A 242 -0.53 13.54 8.54
CA VAL A 242 -1.64 14.49 8.74
C VAL A 242 -2.87 14.08 7.92
N ASP A 243 -2.68 13.68 6.66
CA ASP A 243 -3.80 13.26 5.80
C ASP A 243 -4.48 11.98 6.33
N ILE A 244 -3.70 11.00 6.79
CA ILE A 244 -4.27 9.79 7.40
C ILE A 244 -5.02 10.13 8.70
N LEU A 245 -4.47 11.01 9.55
CA LEU A 245 -5.16 11.46 10.77
C LEU A 245 -6.48 12.16 10.45
N ARG A 246 -6.54 12.98 9.38
CA ARG A 246 -7.80 13.59 8.91
C ARG A 246 -8.82 12.53 8.49
N VAL A 247 -8.39 11.53 7.71
CA VAL A 247 -9.26 10.41 7.31
C VAL A 247 -9.79 9.66 8.52
N LEU A 248 -8.94 9.40 9.54
CA LEU A 248 -9.37 8.76 10.79
C LEU A 248 -10.36 9.64 11.55
N HIS A 249 -10.08 10.93 11.68
CA HIS A 249 -10.92 11.90 12.39
C HIS A 249 -12.30 12.03 11.74
N GLU A 250 -12.34 12.22 10.43
CA GLU A 250 -13.60 12.37 9.68
C GLU A 250 -14.37 11.05 9.62
N GLY A 251 -13.68 9.94 9.37
CA GLY A 251 -14.32 8.64 9.18
C GLY A 251 -14.85 8.00 10.47
N ILE A 252 -14.24 8.31 11.63
CA ILE A 252 -14.64 7.78 12.94
C ILE A 252 -15.48 8.80 13.73
N GLY A 253 -15.23 10.11 13.52
CA GLY A 253 -15.94 11.18 14.22
C GLY A 253 -15.49 11.40 15.67
N ASP A 254 -14.35 10.80 16.09
CA ASP A 254 -13.83 10.95 17.45
C ASP A 254 -12.68 11.98 17.48
N PRO A 255 -12.78 13.04 18.32
CA PRO A 255 -11.76 14.10 18.44
C PRO A 255 -10.37 13.60 18.78
N LYS A 256 -10.19 12.39 19.33
CA LYS A 256 -8.86 11.83 19.64
C LYS A 256 -7.98 11.62 18.40
N TYR A 257 -8.59 11.56 17.20
CA TYR A 257 -7.86 11.43 15.94
C TYR A 257 -7.53 12.78 15.28
N ARG A 258 -7.91 13.93 15.90
CA ARG A 258 -7.56 15.23 15.33
C ARG A 258 -6.03 15.35 15.20
N PRO A 259 -5.50 15.83 14.08
CA PRO A 259 -4.06 16.03 13.93
C PRO A 259 -3.52 17.00 14.99
N CYS A 260 -2.34 16.70 15.54
CA CYS A 260 -1.62 17.59 16.42
C CYS A 260 -1.32 18.91 15.70
N PRO A 261 -1.60 20.09 16.30
CA PRO A 261 -1.33 21.38 15.68
C PRO A 261 0.15 21.57 15.29
N LEU A 262 1.08 20.95 16.01
CA LEU A 262 2.49 20.98 15.64
C LEU A 262 2.74 20.29 14.29
N LEU A 263 2.18 19.10 14.07
CA LEU A 263 2.29 18.39 12.78
C LEU A 263 1.74 19.23 11.63
N VAL A 264 0.55 19.83 11.82
CA VAL A 264 -0.08 20.66 10.78
C VAL A 264 0.83 21.85 10.45
N ARG A 265 1.32 22.59 11.45
CA ARG A 265 2.23 23.72 11.24
C ARG A 265 3.54 23.32 10.57
N MET A 266 4.07 22.14 10.87
CA MET A 266 5.28 21.63 10.21
C MET A 266 5.02 21.36 8.72
N VAL A 267 3.88 20.76 8.40
CA VAL A 267 3.46 20.53 7.00
C VAL A 267 3.28 21.86 6.27
N ASP A 268 2.61 22.84 6.88
CA ASP A 268 2.42 24.19 6.31
C ASP A 268 3.75 24.90 6.07
N ALA A 269 4.78 24.63 6.90
CA ALA A 269 6.14 25.15 6.73
C ALA A 269 6.97 24.39 5.68
N GLY A 270 6.41 23.36 5.04
CA GLY A 270 7.13 22.51 4.08
C GLY A 270 8.10 21.52 4.71
N TRP A 271 8.03 21.31 6.04
CA TRP A 271 8.86 20.34 6.75
C TRP A 271 8.19 18.98 6.69
N LEU A 272 8.36 18.30 5.55
CA LEU A 272 7.63 17.07 5.25
C LEU A 272 8.37 15.79 5.68
N GLY A 273 9.43 15.91 6.45
CA GLY A 273 10.25 14.79 6.86
C GLY A 273 11.44 14.56 5.92
N ARG A 274 11.92 13.33 5.87
CA ARG A 274 13.13 12.93 5.13
C ARG A 274 13.09 13.31 3.65
N LYS A 275 11.94 13.21 2.99
CA LYS A 275 11.78 13.54 1.56
C LYS A 275 12.02 15.02 1.23
N ALA A 276 11.86 15.91 2.21
CA ALA A 276 12.10 17.36 2.08
C ALA A 276 13.39 17.80 2.78
N GLY A 277 14.23 16.88 3.27
CA GLY A 277 15.44 17.16 4.03
C GLY A 277 15.19 17.67 5.45
N ARG A 278 13.93 17.87 5.84
CA ARG A 278 13.54 18.37 7.16
C ARG A 278 12.15 17.89 7.58
N GLY A 279 12.06 17.49 8.84
CA GLY A 279 10.85 17.19 9.57
C GLY A 279 11.07 17.51 11.03
N PHE A 280 10.82 16.57 11.93
CA PHE A 280 11.27 16.64 13.33
C PHE A 280 12.79 16.69 13.41
N TYR A 281 13.46 16.00 12.50
CA TYR A 281 14.91 16.02 12.35
C TYR A 281 15.34 16.77 11.09
N ARG A 282 16.63 17.08 11.01
CA ARG A 282 17.27 17.56 9.78
C ARG A 282 18.02 16.40 9.14
N TYR A 283 17.90 16.27 7.83
CA TYR A 283 18.54 15.24 7.02
C TYR A 283 19.50 15.92 6.05
N GLU A 284 20.78 15.61 6.17
CA GLU A 284 21.74 15.98 5.15
C GLU A 284 21.48 15.15 3.91
N GLY A 285 21.44 15.77 2.73
CA GLY A 285 21.11 15.15 1.43
C GLY A 285 22.21 14.19 0.92
#